data_e3b40dc33a4d9cb23a80985a918b6a34
#
_entry.id   e3b40dc33a4d9cb23a80985a918b6a34
#
_cell.length_a   1.000
_cell.length_b   1.000
_cell.length_c   1.000
_cell.angle_alpha   90.00
_cell.angle_beta   90.00
_cell.angle_gamma   90.00
#
_symmetry.space_group_name_H-M   'P 1'
#
loop_
_entity.id
_entity.type
_entity.pdbx_description
1 polymer ?
#
loop_
_entity_poly.entity_id
_entity_poly.type
_entity_poly.pdbx_seq_one_letter_code
_entity_poly.pdbx_strand_id
1 'polypeptide(L)'
;MSAEAKAGLRRTLRARRAARPPAELEAAGDALALHADALGPGPVAAFVGIRGEPPTLALLAALRARGVRVLLPLLLPDYDLEWAEYEAEDAPLVEGLRGVLQPRGPSLGLAGIGEAVLVLAPALAVDGGGRRLGQGGGSYDRALARTQAPVLAVVFDDELLDAVPAEEHDQPVHGTLTPGRGVTTFPV
;
A
#
# COMPACT_ATOMS: atom_id res chain seq x y z
N MET A 1 -23.60 -3.12 -3.12
CA MET A 1 -23.22 -4.56 -3.01
C MET A 1 -22.91 -4.85 -1.56
N SER A 2 -23.23 -6.05 -1.06
CA SER A 2 -23.27 -6.34 0.37
C SER A 2 -21.88 -6.56 1.01
N ALA A 3 -21.77 -6.33 2.32
CA ALA A 3 -20.59 -6.67 3.14
C ALA A 3 -20.17 -8.15 2.96
N GLU A 4 -21.13 -9.03 2.69
CA GLU A 4 -20.92 -10.44 2.41
C GLU A 4 -20.13 -10.67 1.10
N ALA A 5 -20.41 -9.89 0.04
CA ALA A 5 -19.65 -9.96 -1.21
C ALA A 5 -18.20 -9.54 -1.01
N LYS A 6 -17.95 -8.44 -0.25
CA LYS A 6 -16.59 -8.04 0.15
C LYS A 6 -15.89 -9.15 0.94
N ALA A 7 -16.56 -9.78 1.90
CA ALA A 7 -15.99 -10.84 2.72
C ALA A 7 -15.63 -12.08 1.90
N GLY A 8 -16.49 -12.48 0.98
CA GLY A 8 -16.25 -13.59 0.04
C GLY A 8 -15.02 -13.34 -0.83
N LEU A 9 -14.96 -12.18 -1.48
CA LEU A 9 -13.84 -11.80 -2.34
C LEU A 9 -12.52 -11.73 -1.56
N ARG A 10 -12.52 -11.16 -0.34
CA ARG A 10 -11.33 -11.16 0.53
C ARG A 10 -10.81 -12.55 0.82
N ARG A 11 -11.69 -13.52 1.11
CA ARG A 11 -11.27 -14.92 1.36
C ARG A 11 -10.57 -15.52 0.15
N THR A 12 -11.15 -15.35 -1.04
CA THR A 12 -10.58 -15.87 -2.29
C THR A 12 -9.21 -15.28 -2.58
N LEU A 13 -9.07 -13.96 -2.48
CA LEU A 13 -7.81 -13.27 -2.78
C LEU A 13 -6.72 -13.60 -1.74
N ARG A 14 -7.06 -13.67 -0.46
CA ARG A 14 -6.11 -14.10 0.57
C ARG A 14 -5.63 -15.54 0.37
N ALA A 15 -6.52 -16.45 -0.02
CA ALA A 15 -6.14 -17.83 -0.34
C ALA A 15 -5.19 -17.88 -1.56
N ARG A 16 -5.45 -17.07 -2.60
CA ARG A 16 -4.58 -16.94 -3.77
C ARG A 16 -3.20 -16.41 -3.35
N ARG A 17 -3.13 -15.36 -2.55
CA ARG A 17 -1.87 -14.81 -2.04
C ARG A 17 -1.07 -15.83 -1.20
N ALA A 18 -1.76 -16.58 -0.34
CA ALA A 18 -1.13 -17.61 0.49
C ALA A 18 -0.56 -18.78 -0.32
N ALA A 19 -1.05 -19.00 -1.52
CA ALA A 19 -0.56 -20.04 -2.43
C ALA A 19 0.60 -19.59 -3.34
N ARG A 20 1.00 -18.30 -3.33
CA ARG A 20 2.10 -17.81 -4.16
C ARG A 20 3.44 -18.39 -3.68
N PRO A 21 4.23 -18.95 -4.61
CA PRO A 21 5.57 -19.42 -4.28
C PRO A 21 6.47 -18.27 -3.79
N PRO A 22 7.40 -18.53 -2.86
CA PRO A 22 8.37 -17.52 -2.41
C PRO A 22 9.15 -16.86 -3.55
N ALA A 23 9.56 -17.61 -4.56
CA ALA A 23 10.27 -17.08 -5.73
C ALA A 23 9.44 -16.10 -6.55
N GLU A 24 8.10 -16.28 -6.62
CA GLU A 24 7.21 -15.32 -7.28
C GLU A 24 7.10 -14.02 -6.46
N LEU A 25 7.06 -14.13 -5.15
CA LEU A 25 7.06 -12.95 -4.26
C LEU A 25 8.37 -12.17 -4.38
N GLU A 26 9.52 -12.86 -4.39
CA GLU A 26 10.83 -12.23 -4.57
C GLU A 26 10.90 -11.50 -5.91
N ALA A 27 10.56 -12.17 -7.01
CA ALA A 27 10.53 -11.57 -8.34
C ALA A 27 9.56 -10.37 -8.44
N ALA A 28 8.41 -10.43 -7.75
CA ALA A 28 7.48 -9.31 -7.70
C ALA A 28 8.05 -8.11 -6.95
N GLY A 29 8.79 -8.34 -5.85
CA GLY A 29 9.48 -7.28 -5.11
C GLY A 29 10.55 -6.59 -5.95
N ASP A 30 11.38 -7.36 -6.65
CA ASP A 30 12.41 -6.83 -7.55
C ASP A 30 11.78 -6.02 -8.70
N ALA A 31 10.71 -6.54 -9.29
CA ALA A 31 10.00 -5.85 -10.36
C ALA A 31 9.38 -4.52 -9.89
N LEU A 32 8.79 -4.47 -8.67
CA LEU A 32 8.29 -3.22 -8.09
C LEU A 32 9.41 -2.18 -7.93
N ALA A 33 10.61 -2.59 -7.52
CA ALA A 33 11.74 -1.70 -7.33
C ALA A 33 12.16 -1.00 -8.64
N LEU A 34 12.02 -1.66 -9.79
CA LEU A 34 12.32 -1.09 -11.11
C LEU A 34 11.42 0.11 -11.46
N HIS A 35 10.29 0.25 -10.80
CA HIS A 35 9.33 1.34 -11.05
C HIS A 35 9.55 2.57 -10.15
N ALA A 36 10.58 2.59 -9.29
CA ALA A 36 10.84 3.69 -8.37
C ALA A 36 10.97 5.05 -9.08
N ASP A 37 11.52 5.08 -10.30
CA ASP A 37 11.68 6.30 -11.09
C ASP A 37 10.35 6.95 -11.48
N ALA A 38 9.33 6.15 -11.73
CA ALA A 38 8.01 6.61 -12.11
C ALA A 38 7.20 7.25 -10.96
N LEU A 39 7.67 7.12 -9.70
CA LEU A 39 6.97 7.63 -8.51
C LEU A 39 7.33 9.08 -8.17
N GLY A 40 8.25 9.69 -8.91
CA GLY A 40 8.64 11.09 -8.74
C GLY A 40 9.61 11.33 -7.58
N PRO A 41 10.03 12.59 -7.38
CA PRO A 41 11.09 12.95 -6.42
C PRO A 41 10.60 13.38 -5.04
N GLY A 42 9.28 13.53 -4.82
CA GLY A 42 8.73 14.05 -3.56
C GLY A 42 8.56 12.99 -2.48
N PRO A 43 8.21 13.38 -1.25
CA PRO A 43 7.93 12.45 -0.16
C PRO A 43 6.82 11.45 -0.52
N VAL A 44 7.04 10.17 -0.22
CA VAL A 44 6.09 9.08 -0.50
C VAL A 44 5.64 8.45 0.80
N ALA A 45 4.34 8.41 1.06
CA ALA A 45 3.77 7.56 2.09
C ALA A 45 3.58 6.16 1.50
N ALA A 46 4.11 5.14 2.16
CA ALA A 46 4.11 3.77 1.67
C ALA A 46 3.85 2.78 2.81
N PHE A 47 4.05 1.50 2.58
CA PHE A 47 3.92 0.45 3.58
C PHE A 47 4.93 -0.67 3.31
N VAL A 48 5.17 -1.51 4.30
CA VAL A 48 5.92 -2.75 4.12
C VAL A 48 4.93 -3.88 3.89
N GLY A 49 5.00 -4.51 2.73
CA GLY A 49 4.15 -5.65 2.40
C GLY A 49 4.43 -6.85 3.30
N ILE A 50 3.38 -7.39 3.92
CA ILE A 50 3.42 -8.53 4.83
C ILE A 50 2.39 -9.59 4.41
N ARG A 51 2.55 -10.83 4.90
CA ARG A 51 1.54 -11.90 4.76
C ARG A 51 1.03 -12.12 3.33
N GLY A 52 1.96 -12.17 2.36
CA GLY A 52 1.65 -12.41 0.96
C GLY A 52 1.17 -11.16 0.20
N GLU A 53 1.25 -9.98 0.79
CA GLU A 53 1.12 -8.71 0.06
C GLU A 53 2.29 -8.54 -0.92
N PRO A 54 2.14 -7.71 -1.97
CA PRO A 54 3.27 -7.38 -2.83
C PRO A 54 4.45 -6.89 -1.99
N PRO A 55 5.64 -7.49 -2.12
CA PRO A 55 6.80 -7.11 -1.31
C PRO A 55 7.32 -5.74 -1.72
N THR A 56 7.30 -4.78 -0.81
CA THR A 56 7.66 -3.38 -1.11
C THR A 56 9.06 -2.99 -0.64
N LEU A 57 9.75 -3.81 0.17
CA LEU A 57 11.04 -3.43 0.77
C LEU A 57 12.09 -2.99 -0.27
N ALA A 58 12.24 -3.72 -1.38
CA ALA A 58 13.17 -3.36 -2.44
C ALA A 58 12.78 -2.02 -3.10
N LEU A 59 11.49 -1.77 -3.29
CA LEU A 59 10.98 -0.48 -3.79
C LEU A 59 11.30 0.66 -2.82
N LEU A 60 11.07 0.46 -1.51
CA LEU A 60 11.38 1.47 -0.49
C LEU A 60 12.88 1.79 -0.44
N ALA A 61 13.74 0.77 -0.56
CA ALA A 61 15.19 0.95 -0.66
C ALA A 61 15.57 1.74 -1.93
N ALA A 62 14.97 1.41 -3.08
CA ALA A 62 15.21 2.12 -4.33
C ALA A 62 14.78 3.59 -4.26
N LEU A 63 13.62 3.90 -3.67
CA LEU A 63 13.17 5.28 -3.46
C LEU A 63 14.16 6.05 -2.60
N ARG A 64 14.61 5.47 -1.50
CA ARG A 64 15.58 6.11 -0.60
C ARG A 64 16.96 6.32 -1.23
N ALA A 65 17.45 5.35 -2.00
CA ALA A 65 18.70 5.49 -2.74
C ALA A 65 18.69 6.69 -3.72
N ARG A 66 17.50 7.14 -4.12
CA ARG A 66 17.25 8.32 -4.94
C ARG A 66 17.05 9.61 -4.13
N GLY A 67 17.17 9.55 -2.79
CA GLY A 67 16.92 10.69 -1.91
C GLY A 67 15.44 10.98 -1.67
N VAL A 68 14.53 10.08 -2.03
CA VAL A 68 13.11 10.23 -1.75
C VAL A 68 12.85 9.95 -0.27
N ARG A 69 12.19 10.87 0.40
CA ARG A 69 11.73 10.70 1.78
C ARG A 69 10.56 9.73 1.81
N VAL A 70 10.65 8.66 2.59
CA VAL A 70 9.63 7.62 2.71
C VAL A 70 8.99 7.67 4.10
N LEU A 71 7.66 7.72 4.15
CA LEU A 71 6.86 7.66 5.38
C LEU A 71 6.19 6.28 5.46
N LEU A 72 6.30 5.61 6.61
CA LEU A 72 5.66 4.33 6.87
C LEU A 72 4.64 4.45 8.00
N PRO A 73 3.57 3.63 7.98
CA PRO A 73 2.51 3.69 8.96
C PRO A 73 2.93 3.09 10.30
N LEU A 74 2.46 3.71 11.38
CA LEU A 74 2.43 3.19 12.73
C LEU A 74 0.97 2.82 13.04
N LEU A 75 0.67 1.52 13.12
CA LEU A 75 -0.69 1.05 13.38
C LEU A 75 -1.05 1.26 14.86
N LEU A 76 -2.14 1.97 15.10
CA LEU A 76 -2.68 2.24 16.43
C LEU A 76 -3.67 1.15 16.90
N PRO A 77 -3.96 1.06 18.22
CA PRO A 77 -4.90 0.08 18.77
C PRO A 77 -6.34 0.17 18.21
N ASP A 78 -6.78 1.36 17.83
CA ASP A 78 -8.07 1.64 17.19
C ASP A 78 -8.07 1.45 15.66
N TYR A 79 -6.97 0.89 15.14
CA TYR A 79 -6.73 0.70 13.71
C TYR A 79 -6.52 1.99 12.91
N ASP A 80 -6.31 3.12 13.53
CA ASP A 80 -5.86 4.31 12.81
C ASP A 80 -4.36 4.24 12.50
N LEU A 81 -3.85 5.13 11.65
CA LEU A 81 -2.47 5.16 11.21
C LEU A 81 -1.84 6.51 11.54
N GLU A 82 -0.84 6.49 12.42
CA GLU A 82 0.16 7.54 12.47
C GLU A 82 1.27 7.22 11.47
N TRP A 83 2.17 8.15 11.27
CA TRP A 83 3.23 8.04 10.27
C TRP A 83 4.57 8.36 10.90
N ALA A 84 5.62 7.68 10.44
CA ALA A 84 6.99 7.98 10.82
C ALA A 84 7.91 7.85 9.61
N GLU A 85 9.01 8.59 9.63
CA GLU A 85 9.98 8.53 8.56
C GLU A 85 10.78 7.22 8.61
N TYR A 86 10.98 6.62 7.45
CA TYR A 86 11.88 5.48 7.28
C TYR A 86 13.29 6.00 7.01
N GLU A 87 14.05 6.28 8.08
CA GLU A 87 15.27 7.08 8.02
C GLU A 87 16.49 6.36 7.45
N ALA A 88 16.65 5.07 7.71
CA ALA A 88 17.87 4.37 7.30
C ALA A 88 17.63 2.92 6.89
N GLU A 89 18.40 2.48 5.89
CA GLU A 89 18.48 1.08 5.52
C GLU A 89 18.99 0.23 6.70
N ASP A 90 19.84 0.82 7.53
CA ASP A 90 20.40 0.22 8.75
C ASP A 90 19.47 0.34 9.97
N ALA A 91 18.42 1.15 9.93
CA ALA A 91 17.46 1.23 11.02
C ALA A 91 16.48 0.07 10.92
N PRO A 92 16.58 -0.94 11.79
CA PRO A 92 15.73 -2.10 11.69
C PRO A 92 14.27 -1.70 11.88
N LEU A 93 13.42 -2.11 10.96
CA LEU A 93 11.99 -2.09 11.17
C LEU A 93 11.62 -2.99 12.35
N VAL A 94 10.64 -2.58 13.13
CA VAL A 94 10.13 -3.37 14.25
C VAL A 94 8.74 -3.87 13.96
N GLU A 95 8.41 -5.03 14.51
CA GLU A 95 7.07 -5.54 14.44
C GLU A 95 6.18 -4.77 15.42
N GLY A 96 5.21 -4.06 14.87
CA GLY A 96 4.15 -3.39 15.62
C GLY A 96 2.90 -4.26 15.76
N LEU A 97 1.77 -3.61 15.99
CA LEU A 97 0.49 -4.30 16.10
C LEU A 97 0.19 -5.14 14.85
N ARG A 98 -0.33 -6.35 15.06
CA ARG A 98 -0.71 -7.29 13.99
C ARG A 98 0.39 -7.65 13.01
N GLY A 99 1.65 -7.54 13.41
CA GLY A 99 2.79 -7.86 12.56
C GLY A 99 3.11 -6.81 11.49
N VAL A 100 2.55 -5.61 11.61
CA VAL A 100 2.92 -4.49 10.73
C VAL A 100 4.35 -4.09 11.02
N LEU A 101 5.19 -4.11 9.99
CA LEU A 101 6.57 -3.65 10.12
C LEU A 101 6.61 -2.12 10.02
N GLN A 102 7.20 -1.47 11.02
CA GLN A 102 7.19 -0.03 11.18
C GLN A 102 8.56 0.51 11.62
N PRO A 103 8.89 1.78 11.31
CA PRO A 103 10.12 2.41 11.76
C PRO A 103 10.09 2.69 13.27
N ARG A 104 11.28 2.88 13.86
CA ARG A 104 11.45 3.27 15.27
C ARG A 104 11.45 4.78 15.49
N GLY A 105 11.43 5.57 14.43
CA GLY A 105 11.50 7.03 14.49
C GLY A 105 10.32 7.67 15.22
N PRO A 106 10.40 8.97 15.52
CA PRO A 106 9.32 9.71 16.14
C PRO A 106 8.08 9.73 15.24
N SER A 107 6.90 9.65 15.85
CA SER A 107 5.65 9.79 15.13
C SER A 107 5.43 11.23 14.65
N LEU A 108 4.98 11.36 13.42
CA LEU A 108 4.47 12.57 12.80
C LEU A 108 2.95 12.75 13.06
N GLY A 109 2.36 11.84 13.82
CA GLY A 109 0.92 11.82 14.10
C GLY A 109 0.06 11.39 12.93
N LEU A 110 -1.27 11.47 13.12
CA LEU A 110 -2.26 11.12 12.10
C LEU A 110 -2.15 12.01 10.85
N ALA A 111 -1.77 13.28 11.02
CA ALA A 111 -1.64 14.24 9.94
C ALA A 111 -0.36 14.05 9.09
N GLY A 112 0.57 13.22 9.54
CA GLY A 112 1.85 12.99 8.87
C GLY A 112 1.71 12.53 7.41
N ILE A 113 0.61 11.84 7.04
CA ILE A 113 0.33 11.47 5.65
C ILE A 113 0.21 12.70 4.73
N GLY A 114 -0.19 13.85 5.26
CA GLY A 114 -0.31 15.10 4.50
C GLY A 114 1.03 15.68 4.01
N GLU A 115 2.16 15.19 4.52
CA GLU A 115 3.49 15.57 4.03
C GLU A 115 3.86 14.84 2.72
N ALA A 116 3.15 13.76 2.37
CA ALA A 116 3.41 13.00 1.17
C ALA A 116 2.80 13.67 -0.07
N VAL A 117 3.54 13.61 -1.19
CA VAL A 117 3.04 14.03 -2.50
C VAL A 117 2.49 12.85 -3.31
N LEU A 118 2.69 11.62 -2.82
CA LEU A 118 2.17 10.38 -3.37
C LEU A 118 1.93 9.39 -2.23
N VAL A 119 0.84 8.65 -2.29
CA VAL A 119 0.55 7.55 -1.35
C VAL A 119 0.53 6.21 -2.09
N LEU A 120 1.31 5.25 -1.63
CA LEU A 120 1.24 3.85 -2.01
C LEU A 120 0.41 3.12 -0.97
N ALA A 121 -0.80 2.72 -1.31
CA ALA A 121 -1.73 2.07 -0.39
C ALA A 121 -1.82 0.56 -0.64
N PRO A 122 -1.88 -0.29 0.41
CA PRO A 122 -2.15 -1.71 0.24
C PRO A 122 -3.59 -1.96 -0.22
N ALA A 123 -3.76 -2.96 -1.06
CA ALA A 123 -5.07 -3.45 -1.47
C ALA A 123 -5.02 -4.96 -1.72
N LEU A 124 -6.18 -5.61 -1.69
CA LEU A 124 -6.37 -7.00 -2.15
C LEU A 124 -6.79 -7.04 -3.62
N ALA A 125 -7.47 -6.01 -4.08
CA ALA A 125 -7.86 -5.85 -5.48
C ALA A 125 -8.21 -4.40 -5.78
N VAL A 126 -8.16 -4.03 -7.06
CA VAL A 126 -8.61 -2.74 -7.59
C VAL A 126 -9.34 -2.97 -8.90
N ASP A 127 -10.34 -2.14 -9.21
CA ASP A 127 -10.98 -2.10 -10.53
C ASP A 127 -10.61 -0.83 -11.31
N GLY A 128 -10.95 -0.82 -12.60
CA GLY A 128 -10.67 0.30 -13.50
C GLY A 128 -11.37 1.63 -13.14
N GLY A 129 -12.29 1.61 -12.19
CA GLY A 129 -12.94 2.80 -11.64
C GLY A 129 -12.29 3.32 -10.35
N GLY A 130 -11.11 2.78 -9.97
CA GLY A 130 -10.39 3.19 -8.76
C GLY A 130 -10.97 2.65 -7.46
N ARG A 131 -11.93 1.70 -7.52
CA ARG A 131 -12.45 1.07 -6.30
C ARG A 131 -11.45 0.07 -5.76
N ARG A 132 -11.12 0.22 -4.47
CA ARG A 132 -10.11 -0.56 -3.78
C ARG A 132 -10.72 -1.50 -2.74
N LEU A 133 -10.37 -2.77 -2.76
CA LEU A 133 -10.69 -3.71 -1.70
C LEU A 133 -9.54 -3.80 -0.69
N GLY A 134 -9.73 -3.22 0.48
CA GLY A 134 -8.79 -3.34 1.60
C GLY A 134 -9.01 -4.59 2.44
N GLN A 135 -8.17 -4.76 3.45
CA GLN A 135 -8.21 -5.89 4.40
C GLN A 135 -9.44 -5.87 5.34
N GLY A 136 -10.18 -4.78 5.43
CA GLY A 136 -11.41 -4.65 6.21
C GLY A 136 -11.26 -3.96 7.57
N GLY A 137 -10.09 -3.40 7.90
CA GLY A 137 -9.88 -2.63 9.13
C GLY A 137 -10.22 -1.14 9.02
N GLY A 138 -10.44 -0.62 7.82
CA GLY A 138 -10.74 0.80 7.56
C GLY A 138 -9.57 1.76 7.81
N SER A 139 -8.38 1.25 8.15
CA SER A 139 -7.21 2.06 8.50
C SER A 139 -6.82 3.03 7.38
N TYR A 140 -6.71 2.50 6.15
CA TYR A 140 -6.35 3.32 4.99
C TYR A 140 -7.49 4.25 4.54
N ASP A 141 -8.77 3.88 4.70
CA ASP A 141 -9.87 4.78 4.35
C ASP A 141 -9.87 6.02 5.25
N ARG A 142 -9.58 5.85 6.54
CA ARG A 142 -9.39 6.98 7.47
C ARG A 142 -8.15 7.81 7.15
N ALA A 143 -7.01 7.16 6.89
CA ALA A 143 -5.77 7.87 6.57
C ALA A 143 -5.89 8.65 5.25
N LEU A 144 -6.43 8.03 4.20
CA LEU A 144 -6.58 8.66 2.88
C LEU A 144 -7.52 9.88 2.91
N ALA A 145 -8.50 9.90 3.81
CA ALA A 145 -9.37 11.08 4.00
C ALA A 145 -8.62 12.33 4.54
N ARG A 146 -7.36 12.17 4.99
CA ARG A 146 -6.52 13.26 5.54
C ARG A 146 -5.46 13.78 4.57
N THR A 147 -5.47 13.33 3.32
CA THR A 147 -4.51 13.78 2.31
C THR A 147 -5.20 14.15 1.00
N GLN A 148 -4.56 15.02 0.24
CA GLN A 148 -4.96 15.35 -1.14
C GLN A 148 -3.97 14.77 -2.16
N ALA A 149 -2.97 14.03 -1.70
CA ALA A 149 -1.99 13.41 -2.57
C ALA A 149 -2.66 12.31 -3.42
N PRO A 150 -2.24 12.13 -4.67
CA PRO A 150 -2.67 10.99 -5.47
C PRO A 150 -2.31 9.68 -4.77
N VAL A 151 -3.18 8.68 -4.93
CA VAL A 151 -3.06 7.37 -4.29
C VAL A 151 -2.91 6.31 -5.37
N LEU A 152 -1.85 5.52 -5.30
CA LEU A 152 -1.68 4.31 -6.09
C LEU A 152 -1.87 3.08 -5.18
N ALA A 153 -2.75 2.18 -5.55
CA ALA A 153 -2.85 0.89 -4.87
C ALA A 153 -1.75 -0.05 -5.36
N VAL A 154 -1.03 -0.68 -4.44
CA VAL A 154 -0.02 -1.68 -4.79
C VAL A 154 -0.66 -3.06 -4.72
N VAL A 155 -0.76 -3.72 -5.88
CA VAL A 155 -1.39 -5.03 -6.05
C VAL A 155 -0.58 -5.88 -7.03
N PHE A 156 -0.84 -7.19 -7.07
CA PHE A 156 -0.34 -8.03 -8.16
C PHE A 156 -1.16 -7.82 -9.43
N ASP A 157 -0.60 -8.15 -10.60
CA ASP A 157 -1.24 -7.93 -11.89
C ASP A 157 -2.58 -8.69 -12.05
N ASP A 158 -2.73 -9.85 -11.40
CA ASP A 158 -3.94 -10.66 -11.39
C ASP A 158 -4.99 -10.24 -10.34
N GLU A 159 -4.72 -9.15 -9.61
CA GLU A 159 -5.62 -8.52 -8.65
C GLU A 159 -6.29 -7.25 -9.21
N LEU A 160 -6.04 -6.95 -10.49
CA LEU A 160 -6.81 -5.98 -11.26
C LEU A 160 -8.08 -6.67 -11.76
N LEU A 161 -9.23 -6.28 -11.23
CA LEU A 161 -10.52 -6.93 -11.48
C LEU A 161 -11.45 -6.03 -12.32
N ASP A 162 -12.43 -6.62 -12.98
CA ASP A 162 -13.43 -5.87 -13.73
C ASP A 162 -14.32 -5.02 -12.82
N ALA A 163 -14.61 -5.51 -11.61
CA ALA A 163 -15.40 -4.78 -10.60
C ALA A 163 -15.01 -5.17 -9.18
N VAL A 164 -14.90 -4.18 -8.31
CA VAL A 164 -14.67 -4.32 -6.87
C VAL A 164 -15.88 -3.81 -6.11
N PRO A 165 -16.41 -4.58 -5.13
CA PRO A 165 -17.50 -4.09 -4.27
C PRO A 165 -17.03 -2.92 -3.44
N ALA A 166 -17.71 -1.77 -3.55
CA ALA A 166 -17.41 -0.56 -2.79
C ALA A 166 -18.64 -0.07 -2.01
N GLU A 167 -18.40 0.68 -0.96
CA GLU A 167 -19.35 1.41 -0.13
C GLU A 167 -19.02 2.91 -0.19
N GLU A 168 -19.96 3.76 0.23
CA GLU A 168 -19.84 5.21 0.10
C GLU A 168 -18.63 5.80 0.83
N HIS A 169 -18.20 5.17 1.92
CA HIS A 169 -17.07 5.62 2.72
C HIS A 169 -15.70 5.10 2.24
N ASP A 170 -15.67 4.15 1.28
CA ASP A 170 -14.42 3.66 0.73
C ASP A 170 -13.73 4.76 -0.10
N GLN A 171 -12.48 5.05 0.21
CA GLN A 171 -11.70 6.05 -0.52
C GLN A 171 -11.17 5.46 -1.82
N PRO A 172 -11.48 6.05 -2.99
CA PRO A 172 -10.98 5.58 -4.27
C PRO A 172 -9.48 5.83 -4.39
N VAL A 173 -8.85 5.09 -5.32
CA VAL A 173 -7.46 5.31 -5.70
C VAL A 173 -7.37 5.90 -7.11
N HIS A 174 -6.30 6.62 -7.38
CA HIS A 174 -6.07 7.33 -8.65
C HIS A 174 -5.36 6.43 -9.68
N GLY A 175 -4.88 5.27 -9.25
CA GLY A 175 -4.19 4.32 -10.11
C GLY A 175 -3.66 3.13 -9.33
N THR A 176 -2.82 2.36 -9.99
CA THR A 176 -2.17 1.18 -9.41
C THR A 176 -0.67 1.19 -9.69
N LEU A 177 0.06 0.50 -8.83
CA LEU A 177 1.42 0.05 -9.06
C LEU A 177 1.43 -1.47 -9.00
N THR A 178 1.78 -2.14 -10.09
CA THR A 178 1.90 -3.60 -10.15
C THR A 178 3.29 -4.03 -10.60
N PRO A 179 3.74 -5.25 -10.25
CA PRO A 179 5.04 -5.74 -10.68
C PRO A 179 5.25 -5.73 -12.19
N GLY A 180 4.26 -6.22 -12.94
CA GLY A 180 4.40 -6.40 -14.39
C GLY A 180 4.04 -5.17 -15.23
N ARG A 181 3.09 -4.33 -14.77
CA ARG A 181 2.61 -3.16 -15.55
C ARG A 181 3.17 -1.83 -15.08
N GLY A 182 3.81 -1.81 -13.90
CA GLY A 182 4.27 -0.56 -13.29
C GLY A 182 3.12 0.35 -12.86
N VAL A 183 3.32 1.65 -12.99
CA VAL A 183 2.31 2.67 -12.67
C VAL A 183 1.27 2.75 -13.78
N THR A 184 0.01 2.63 -13.40
CA THR A 184 -1.15 2.86 -14.29
C THR A 184 -2.11 3.82 -13.57
N THR A 185 -2.50 4.90 -14.24
CA THR A 185 -3.47 5.88 -13.70
C THR A 185 -4.87 5.64 -14.27
N PHE A 186 -5.89 5.91 -13.47
CA PHE A 186 -7.27 5.87 -13.92
C PHE A 186 -7.72 7.24 -14.44
N PRO A 187 -8.61 7.29 -15.44
CA PRO A 187 -9.20 8.57 -15.86
C PRO A 187 -9.99 9.18 -14.69
N VAL A 188 -9.79 10.48 -14.48
CA VAL A 188 -10.53 11.29 -13.50
C VAL A 188 -11.90 11.63 -14.05
#